data_0b771c4c57cd157ae2dd3d90d8dc5648
#
_entry.id   0b771c4c57cd157ae2dd3d90d8dc5648
#
_cell.length_a   1.000
_cell.length_b   1.000
_cell.length_c   1.000
_cell.angle_alpha   90.00
_cell.angle_beta   90.00
_cell.angle_gamma   90.00
#
_symmetry.space_group_name_H-M   'P 1'
#
loop_
_entity.id
_entity.type
_entity.pdbx_description
1 polymer ?
#
loop_
_entity_poly.entity_id
_entity_poly.type
_entity_poly.pdbx_seq_one_letter_code
_entity_poly.pdbx_strand_id
1 'polypeptide(L)'
;MYQFTEDCMTGIAMVDEEHRQLFDTMNQAVILANMDGNLSAEVKSLLFVLKQYAETHFKHEEEYMKEMNDPELPRQQREHQAFKEKLEEFPLEKLDGSDGKQMLKELLDYLSRWLYRHILGSDIMIGKLCGANGRMANQEDNHFDFSEKYHTGIAIIDEEHAMLFAIIRDANDLISQELLHDKYDEIISILEELREYTIHHFQDEEEYMKRICYSGLEVQQHAHQAFVDRLNEINLDVMDDNQQEYLEELVEYLRNWLVNHILRVDKLIPAE
;
A
#
# COMPACT_ATOMS: atom_id res chain seq x y z
N MET A 1 -11.05 11.55 12.50
CA MET A 1 -9.79 11.17 13.17
C MET A 1 -9.30 9.91 12.50
N TYR A 2 -8.04 9.82 12.22
CA TYR A 2 -7.43 8.69 11.53
C TYR A 2 -7.30 7.50 12.48
N GLN A 3 -7.49 6.28 11.99
CA GLN A 3 -7.42 5.07 12.82
C GLN A 3 -6.36 4.12 12.28
N PHE A 4 -5.50 3.65 13.15
CA PHE A 4 -4.63 2.51 12.87
C PHE A 4 -5.42 1.23 13.13
N THR A 5 -5.82 0.55 12.08
CA THR A 5 -6.66 -0.65 12.10
C THR A 5 -5.82 -1.91 11.88
N GLU A 6 -6.42 -3.09 12.01
CA GLU A 6 -5.73 -4.36 11.77
C GLU A 6 -5.21 -4.49 10.33
N ASP A 7 -5.87 -3.86 9.39
CA ASP A 7 -5.49 -3.81 7.97
C ASP A 7 -4.14 -3.11 7.74
N CYS A 8 -3.80 -2.13 8.60
CA CYS A 8 -2.55 -1.39 8.56
C CYS A 8 -1.35 -2.15 9.19
N MET A 9 -1.57 -3.35 9.75
CA MET A 9 -0.50 -4.09 10.42
C MET A 9 0.41 -4.80 9.42
N THR A 10 1.69 -4.49 9.48
CA THR A 10 2.73 -5.18 8.72
C THR A 10 3.03 -6.58 9.26
N GLY A 11 2.78 -6.79 10.56
CA GLY A 11 3.17 -7.96 11.33
C GLY A 11 4.59 -7.86 11.92
N ILE A 12 5.27 -6.73 11.72
CA ILE A 12 6.56 -6.39 12.32
C ILE A 12 6.27 -5.51 13.52
N ALA A 13 6.35 -6.07 14.74
CA ALA A 13 5.87 -5.43 15.95
C ALA A 13 6.44 -4.01 16.20
N MET A 14 7.70 -3.77 15.82
CA MET A 14 8.34 -2.46 15.93
C MET A 14 7.71 -1.46 14.96
N VAL A 15 7.55 -1.84 13.69
CA VAL A 15 6.96 -0.99 12.64
C VAL A 15 5.49 -0.68 12.97
N ASP A 16 4.72 -1.70 13.38
CA ASP A 16 3.31 -1.55 13.75
C ASP A 16 3.11 -0.58 14.92
N GLU A 17 4.01 -0.60 15.92
CA GLU A 17 3.95 0.34 17.04
C GLU A 17 4.32 1.75 16.59
N GLU A 18 5.29 1.90 15.70
CA GLU A 18 5.69 3.18 15.14
C GLU A 18 4.58 3.77 14.25
N HIS A 19 3.92 2.97 13.42
CA HIS A 19 2.74 3.41 12.68
C HIS A 19 1.65 3.94 13.61
N ARG A 20 1.34 3.23 14.69
CA ARG A 20 0.33 3.66 15.68
C ARG A 20 0.67 5.04 16.27
N GLN A 21 1.94 5.27 16.60
CA GLN A 21 2.40 6.55 17.14
C GLN A 21 2.35 7.67 16.10
N LEU A 22 2.60 7.38 14.79
CA LEU A 22 2.41 8.35 13.70
C LEU A 22 0.95 8.78 13.61
N PHE A 23 0.01 7.82 13.61
CA PHE A 23 -1.44 8.12 13.61
C PHE A 23 -1.87 8.95 14.82
N ASP A 24 -1.38 8.64 16.01
CA ASP A 24 -1.67 9.39 17.22
C ASP A 24 -1.14 10.83 17.14
N THR A 25 0.07 11.02 16.63
CA THR A 25 0.67 12.34 16.45
C THR A 25 -0.11 13.17 15.42
N MET A 26 -0.52 12.57 14.32
CA MET A 26 -1.37 13.23 13.33
C MET A 26 -2.74 13.60 13.88
N ASN A 27 -3.36 12.73 14.69
CA ASN A 27 -4.64 13.02 15.33
C ASN A 27 -4.53 14.19 16.32
N GLN A 28 -3.43 14.30 17.05
CA GLN A 28 -3.15 15.46 17.90
C GLN A 28 -3.06 16.76 17.09
N ALA A 29 -2.40 16.72 15.93
CA ALA A 29 -2.34 17.86 15.01
C ALA A 29 -3.71 18.27 14.47
N VAL A 30 -4.57 17.31 14.14
CA VAL A 30 -5.97 17.58 13.73
C VAL A 30 -6.77 18.22 14.84
N ILE A 31 -6.60 17.77 16.08
CA ILE A 31 -7.28 18.37 17.25
C ILE A 31 -6.83 19.83 17.40
N LEU A 32 -5.53 20.11 17.39
CA LEU A 32 -4.99 21.46 17.48
C LEU A 32 -5.47 22.36 16.33
N ALA A 33 -5.50 21.86 15.10
CA ALA A 33 -5.99 22.59 13.93
C ALA A 33 -7.46 23.05 14.06
N ASN A 34 -8.27 22.32 14.84
CA ASN A 34 -9.69 22.60 15.05
C ASN A 34 -9.97 23.43 16.32
N MET A 35 -8.98 23.67 17.17
CA MET A 35 -9.15 24.53 18.35
C MET A 35 -9.18 26.02 17.99
N ASP A 36 -9.88 26.81 18.81
CA ASP A 36 -9.85 28.27 18.70
C ASP A 36 -8.63 28.86 19.41
N GLY A 37 -8.02 29.86 18.81
CA GLY A 37 -6.85 30.54 19.35
C GLY A 37 -5.64 30.51 18.40
N ASN A 38 -4.56 31.17 18.81
CA ASN A 38 -3.28 31.11 18.13
C ASN A 38 -2.45 29.97 18.74
N LEU A 39 -2.49 28.81 18.08
CA LEU A 39 -1.79 27.57 18.49
C LEU A 39 -0.59 27.26 17.57
N SER A 40 -0.05 28.29 16.92
CA SER A 40 1.01 28.08 15.93
C SER A 40 2.29 27.50 16.53
N ALA A 41 2.61 27.84 17.80
CA ALA A 41 3.78 27.30 18.48
C ALA A 41 3.62 25.78 18.77
N GLU A 42 2.44 25.40 19.26
CA GLU A 42 2.09 24.00 19.53
C GLU A 42 2.08 23.17 18.24
N VAL A 43 1.50 23.72 17.18
CA VAL A 43 1.48 23.07 15.86
C VAL A 43 2.90 22.92 15.30
N LYS A 44 3.72 23.96 15.35
CA LYS A 44 5.13 23.90 14.92
C LYS A 44 5.91 22.84 15.68
N SER A 45 5.71 22.77 17.00
CA SER A 45 6.33 21.74 17.84
C SER A 45 5.89 20.34 17.45
N LEU A 46 4.60 20.15 17.17
CA LEU A 46 4.06 18.85 16.80
C LEU A 46 4.51 18.39 15.38
N LEU A 47 4.56 19.31 14.43
CA LEU A 47 5.11 19.02 13.10
C LEU A 47 6.61 18.67 13.16
N PHE A 48 7.36 19.33 14.06
CA PHE A 48 8.75 18.95 14.30
C PHE A 48 8.87 17.55 14.88
N VAL A 49 8.02 17.18 15.86
CA VAL A 49 7.97 15.82 16.42
C VAL A 49 7.62 14.80 15.35
N LEU A 50 6.60 15.10 14.53
CA LEU A 50 6.19 14.23 13.42
C LEU A 50 7.34 13.98 12.43
N LYS A 51 8.08 15.04 12.07
CA LYS A 51 9.24 14.91 11.18
C LYS A 51 10.32 14.01 11.78
N GLN A 52 10.72 14.26 13.02
CA GLN A 52 11.75 13.46 13.70
C GLN A 52 11.33 11.99 13.85
N TYR A 53 10.05 11.79 14.10
CA TYR A 53 9.51 10.44 14.25
C TYR A 53 9.50 9.71 12.90
N ALA A 54 9.02 10.36 11.85
CA ALA A 54 9.02 9.80 10.50
C ALA A 54 10.46 9.45 10.02
N GLU A 55 11.44 10.32 10.27
CA GLU A 55 12.84 10.06 9.94
C GLU A 55 13.39 8.79 10.64
N THR A 56 13.04 8.60 11.92
CA THR A 56 13.47 7.43 12.70
C THR A 56 12.77 6.16 12.21
N HIS A 57 11.48 6.22 12.00
CA HIS A 57 10.65 5.15 11.50
C HIS A 57 11.11 4.65 10.13
N PHE A 58 11.21 5.54 9.15
CA PHE A 58 11.68 5.19 7.81
C PHE A 58 13.07 4.55 7.81
N LYS A 59 13.94 5.01 8.71
CA LYS A 59 15.25 4.39 8.86
C LYS A 59 15.16 2.95 9.38
N HIS A 60 14.28 2.68 10.33
CA HIS A 60 14.09 1.33 10.88
C HIS A 60 13.54 0.36 9.81
N GLU A 61 12.58 0.81 9.01
CA GLU A 61 12.06 0.04 7.88
C GLU A 61 13.12 -0.25 6.85
N GLU A 62 13.85 0.76 6.40
CA GLU A 62 14.92 0.63 5.41
C GLU A 62 16.07 -0.28 5.91
N GLU A 63 16.42 -0.21 7.21
CA GLU A 63 17.40 -1.11 7.81
C GLU A 63 16.88 -2.55 7.83
N TYR A 64 15.62 -2.76 8.21
CA TYR A 64 15.00 -4.07 8.18
C TYR A 64 14.91 -4.65 6.77
N MET A 65 14.43 -3.87 5.81
CA MET A 65 14.36 -4.28 4.39
C MET A 65 15.76 -4.64 3.84
N LYS A 66 16.78 -3.87 4.21
CA LYS A 66 18.16 -4.14 3.81
C LYS A 66 18.68 -5.46 4.40
N GLU A 67 18.39 -5.73 5.66
CA GLU A 67 18.77 -7.00 6.31
C GLU A 67 18.11 -8.21 5.63
N MET A 68 16.87 -8.01 5.16
CA MET A 68 16.10 -9.02 4.46
C MET A 68 16.44 -9.15 2.98
N ASN A 69 17.26 -8.25 2.40
CA ASN A 69 17.48 -8.09 0.96
C ASN A 69 16.17 -7.88 0.18
N ASP A 70 15.30 -7.01 0.70
CA ASP A 70 14.00 -6.73 0.09
C ASP A 70 14.17 -5.95 -1.23
N PRO A 71 13.66 -6.45 -2.36
CA PRO A 71 13.83 -5.82 -3.66
C PRO A 71 13.11 -4.45 -3.77
N GLU A 72 12.07 -4.21 -2.96
CA GLU A 72 11.34 -2.94 -2.95
C GLU A 72 12.04 -1.81 -2.17
N LEU A 73 13.19 -2.07 -1.51
CA LEU A 73 13.92 -1.06 -0.76
C LEU A 73 14.21 0.24 -1.55
N PRO A 74 14.63 0.23 -2.82
CA PRO A 74 14.86 1.47 -3.58
C PRO A 74 13.58 2.27 -3.82
N ARG A 75 12.43 1.60 -3.93
CA ARG A 75 11.12 2.24 -4.06
C ARG A 75 10.70 2.88 -2.74
N GLN A 76 10.77 2.15 -1.64
CA GLN A 76 10.51 2.66 -0.29
C GLN A 76 11.30 3.92 0.01
N GLN A 77 12.60 3.92 -0.28
CA GLN A 77 13.47 5.07 -0.09
C GLN A 77 13.03 6.31 -0.86
N ARG A 78 12.54 6.14 -2.11
CA ARG A 78 12.00 7.27 -2.89
C ARG A 78 10.70 7.82 -2.28
N GLU A 79 9.80 6.95 -1.83
CA GLU A 79 8.55 7.35 -1.18
C GLU A 79 8.82 8.08 0.13
N HIS A 80 9.71 7.56 0.98
CA HIS A 80 10.15 8.20 2.23
C HIS A 80 10.78 9.58 1.97
N GLN A 81 11.60 9.69 0.95
CA GLN A 81 12.23 10.95 0.58
C GLN A 81 11.19 12.00 0.14
N ALA A 82 10.22 11.61 -0.68
CA ALA A 82 9.13 12.50 -1.11
C ALA A 82 8.29 13.01 0.07
N PHE A 83 8.03 12.16 1.07
CA PHE A 83 7.35 12.57 2.30
C PHE A 83 8.15 13.58 3.10
N LYS A 84 9.46 13.35 3.28
CA LYS A 84 10.37 14.27 3.98
C LYS A 84 10.41 15.65 3.31
N GLU A 85 10.55 15.67 1.98
CA GLU A 85 10.56 16.89 1.18
C GLU A 85 9.25 17.67 1.34
N LYS A 86 8.12 16.99 1.34
CA LYS A 86 6.80 17.63 1.55
C LYS A 86 6.68 18.29 2.92
N LEU A 87 7.21 17.66 3.96
CA LEU A 87 7.25 18.25 5.31
C LEU A 87 8.22 19.45 5.39
N GLU A 88 9.35 19.40 4.66
CA GLU A 88 10.34 20.48 4.65
C GLU A 88 9.86 21.71 3.89
N GLU A 89 9.13 21.51 2.79
CA GLU A 89 8.57 22.58 1.98
C GLU A 89 7.42 23.33 2.67
N PHE A 90 6.86 22.78 3.75
CA PHE A 90 5.74 23.40 4.42
C PHE A 90 6.14 24.72 5.09
N PRO A 91 5.53 25.85 4.72
CA PRO A 91 5.93 27.18 5.18
C PRO A 91 5.43 27.47 6.61
N LEU A 92 6.14 26.96 7.61
CA LEU A 92 5.80 27.09 9.04
C LEU A 92 5.57 28.55 9.50
N GLU A 93 6.25 29.50 8.86
CA GLU A 93 6.08 30.93 9.16
C GLU A 93 4.71 31.49 8.76
N LYS A 94 4.02 30.84 7.82
CA LYS A 94 2.68 31.25 7.37
C LYS A 94 1.55 30.77 8.29
N LEU A 95 1.84 29.90 9.25
CA LEU A 95 0.85 29.41 10.21
C LEU A 95 0.24 30.54 11.06
N ASP A 96 0.98 31.62 11.28
CA ASP A 96 0.51 32.79 12.03
C ASP A 96 -0.43 33.70 11.20
N GLY A 97 -0.57 33.43 9.91
CA GLY A 97 -1.40 34.19 8.99
C GLY A 97 -2.90 33.81 9.03
N SER A 98 -3.73 34.58 8.32
CA SER A 98 -5.18 34.34 8.19
C SER A 98 -5.51 32.94 7.63
N ASP A 99 -4.65 32.43 6.78
CA ASP A 99 -4.84 31.18 6.05
C ASP A 99 -4.13 29.98 6.68
N GLY A 100 -3.40 30.20 7.80
CA GLY A 100 -2.56 29.19 8.45
C GLY A 100 -3.31 27.93 8.86
N LYS A 101 -4.54 28.08 9.40
CA LYS A 101 -5.39 26.93 9.76
C LYS A 101 -5.80 26.11 8.53
N GLN A 102 -6.13 26.76 7.41
CA GLN A 102 -6.50 26.06 6.18
C GLN A 102 -5.31 25.31 5.58
N MET A 103 -4.15 25.96 5.51
CA MET A 103 -2.90 25.34 5.06
C MET A 103 -2.52 24.13 5.90
N LEU A 104 -2.69 24.21 7.23
CA LEU A 104 -2.44 23.08 8.13
C LEU A 104 -3.40 21.91 7.84
N LYS A 105 -4.68 22.18 7.66
CA LYS A 105 -5.65 21.14 7.31
C LYS A 105 -5.30 20.45 6.01
N GLU A 106 -4.92 21.20 4.99
CA GLU A 106 -4.50 20.66 3.69
C GLU A 106 -3.24 19.80 3.82
N LEU A 107 -2.27 20.22 4.64
CA LEU A 107 -1.09 19.40 4.93
C LEU A 107 -1.48 18.09 5.62
N LEU A 108 -2.27 18.16 6.69
CA LEU A 108 -2.66 16.98 7.46
C LEU A 108 -3.48 15.99 6.62
N ASP A 109 -4.34 16.51 5.75
CA ASP A 109 -5.11 15.69 4.81
C ASP A 109 -4.22 15.02 3.76
N TYR A 110 -3.20 15.73 3.26
CA TYR A 110 -2.17 15.14 2.40
C TYR A 110 -1.36 14.05 3.12
N LEU A 111 -0.85 14.35 4.32
CA LEU A 111 -0.02 13.41 5.09
C LEU A 111 -0.78 12.14 5.47
N SER A 112 -2.06 12.28 5.84
CA SER A 112 -2.89 11.11 6.18
C SER A 112 -3.14 10.21 4.99
N ARG A 113 -3.51 10.78 3.84
CA ARG A 113 -3.69 10.01 2.61
C ARG A 113 -2.39 9.34 2.17
N TRP A 114 -1.27 10.06 2.28
CA TRP A 114 0.03 9.50 1.96
C TRP A 114 0.36 8.32 2.90
N LEU A 115 0.17 8.50 4.21
CA LEU A 115 0.48 7.47 5.21
C LEU A 115 -0.35 6.19 4.98
N TYR A 116 -1.67 6.33 4.78
CA TYR A 116 -2.51 5.16 4.46
C TYR A 116 -2.06 4.46 3.17
N ARG A 117 -1.83 5.21 2.09
CA ARG A 117 -1.35 4.63 0.83
C ARG A 117 -0.01 3.93 0.99
N HIS A 118 0.91 4.52 1.74
CA HIS A 118 2.24 3.96 1.96
C HIS A 118 2.16 2.67 2.77
N ILE A 119 1.49 2.69 3.91
CA ILE A 119 1.32 1.49 4.74
C ILE A 119 0.63 0.37 3.95
N LEU A 120 -0.53 0.65 3.36
CA LEU A 120 -1.36 -0.36 2.70
C LEU A 120 -0.82 -0.82 1.33
N GLY A 121 -0.01 -0.01 0.68
CA GLY A 121 0.58 -0.32 -0.63
C GLY A 121 2.03 -0.82 -0.57
N SER A 122 2.78 -0.43 0.46
CA SER A 122 4.22 -0.67 0.55
C SER A 122 4.60 -1.42 1.82
N ASP A 123 4.32 -0.85 3.01
CA ASP A 123 4.85 -1.38 4.27
C ASP A 123 4.30 -2.75 4.65
N ILE A 124 3.03 -3.03 4.31
CA ILE A 124 2.44 -4.37 4.52
C ILE A 124 3.19 -5.47 3.76
N MET A 125 3.99 -5.10 2.76
CA MET A 125 4.76 -6.03 1.95
C MET A 125 6.20 -6.20 2.44
N ILE A 126 6.68 -5.38 3.38
CA ILE A 126 8.04 -5.44 3.92
C ILE A 126 8.38 -6.86 4.40
N GLY A 127 9.46 -7.39 3.89
CA GLY A 127 9.97 -8.71 4.26
C GLY A 127 9.20 -9.90 3.68
N LYS A 128 8.13 -9.67 2.89
CA LYS A 128 7.34 -10.75 2.29
C LYS A 128 7.85 -11.18 0.92
N LEU A 129 8.65 -10.34 0.28
CA LEU A 129 9.28 -10.60 -1.03
C LEU A 129 10.72 -11.12 -0.91
N CYS A 130 11.21 -11.33 0.31
CA CYS A 130 12.62 -11.58 0.55
C CYS A 130 13.10 -12.95 0.13
N GLY A 131 14.00 -12.92 -0.83
CA GLY A 131 15.20 -13.71 -0.92
C GLY A 131 15.11 -15.13 -1.46
N ALA A 132 16.10 -15.50 -2.25
CA ALA A 132 16.37 -16.84 -2.81
C ALA A 132 16.35 -18.01 -1.82
N ASN A 133 16.20 -17.76 -0.52
CA ASN A 133 15.95 -18.73 0.54
C ASN A 133 14.62 -18.52 1.27
N GLY A 134 13.90 -17.44 0.96
CA GLY A 134 12.58 -17.10 1.51
C GLY A 134 11.43 -17.56 0.63
N ARG A 135 11.53 -18.73 -0.01
CA ARG A 135 10.31 -19.41 -0.44
C ARG A 135 9.45 -19.54 0.79
N MET A 136 8.30 -18.85 0.78
CA MET A 136 7.28 -19.07 1.78
C MET A 136 7.14 -20.57 1.97
N ALA A 137 7.33 -21.01 3.23
CA ALA A 137 7.28 -22.40 3.59
C ALA A 137 5.86 -22.92 3.47
N ASN A 138 5.42 -23.25 2.26
CA ASN A 138 4.32 -24.17 1.98
C ASN A 138 4.42 -24.57 0.51
N GLN A 139 5.28 -25.53 0.24
CA GLN A 139 5.59 -26.11 -1.08
C GLN A 139 4.53 -27.10 -1.60
N GLU A 140 3.31 -27.11 -1.10
CA GLU A 140 2.29 -28.09 -1.52
C GLU A 140 1.07 -27.53 -2.24
N ASP A 141 0.85 -26.19 -2.26
CA ASP A 141 -0.23 -25.58 -3.04
C ASP A 141 0.36 -24.88 -4.26
N ASN A 142 -0.26 -25.10 -5.43
CA ASN A 142 0.04 -24.35 -6.63
C ASN A 142 -0.14 -22.86 -6.32
N HIS A 143 0.97 -22.12 -6.22
CA HIS A 143 1.05 -20.77 -5.61
C HIS A 143 0.09 -19.74 -6.20
N PHE A 144 -0.43 -19.99 -7.40
CA PHE A 144 -1.28 -19.10 -8.19
C PHE A 144 -2.73 -19.56 -8.31
N ASP A 145 -3.17 -20.56 -7.54
CA ASP A 145 -4.54 -21.03 -7.60
C ASP A 145 -5.39 -20.42 -6.45
N PHE A 146 -6.60 -19.98 -6.80
CA PHE A 146 -7.61 -19.60 -5.82
C PHE A 146 -8.11 -20.84 -5.08
N SER A 147 -8.09 -20.80 -3.76
CA SER A 147 -8.47 -21.94 -2.91
C SER A 147 -9.46 -21.53 -1.82
N GLU A 148 -10.07 -22.51 -1.15
CA GLU A 148 -11.09 -22.28 -0.09
C GLU A 148 -10.61 -21.31 1.02
N LYS A 149 -9.31 -21.23 1.27
CA LYS A 149 -8.74 -20.29 2.26
C LYS A 149 -8.95 -18.82 1.91
N TYR A 150 -9.20 -18.50 0.63
CA TYR A 150 -9.39 -17.13 0.15
C TYR A 150 -10.86 -16.71 0.05
N HIS A 151 -11.81 -17.64 0.28
CA HIS A 151 -13.23 -17.29 0.24
C HIS A 151 -13.59 -16.28 1.34
N THR A 152 -14.26 -15.20 0.93
CA THR A 152 -14.86 -14.19 1.79
C THR A 152 -16.26 -14.60 2.24
N GLY A 153 -16.92 -15.48 1.48
CA GLY A 153 -18.31 -15.87 1.64
C GLY A 153 -19.27 -14.97 0.86
N ILE A 154 -18.77 -13.99 0.12
CA ILE A 154 -19.55 -13.12 -0.77
C ILE A 154 -19.34 -13.64 -2.19
N ALA A 155 -20.33 -14.34 -2.75
CA ALA A 155 -20.16 -15.15 -3.96
C ALA A 155 -19.60 -14.38 -5.16
N ILE A 156 -20.05 -13.15 -5.41
CA ILE A 156 -19.57 -12.33 -6.52
C ILE A 156 -18.08 -11.95 -6.32
N ILE A 157 -17.71 -11.57 -5.11
CA ILE A 157 -16.32 -11.20 -4.77
C ILE A 157 -15.39 -12.42 -4.86
N ASP A 158 -15.86 -13.58 -4.39
CA ASP A 158 -15.09 -14.82 -4.49
C ASP A 158 -14.86 -15.26 -5.95
N GLU A 159 -15.85 -15.06 -6.85
CA GLU A 159 -15.72 -15.31 -8.29
C GLU A 159 -14.68 -14.36 -8.93
N GLU A 160 -14.70 -13.08 -8.54
CA GLU A 160 -13.77 -12.07 -9.03
C GLU A 160 -12.35 -12.29 -8.51
N HIS A 161 -12.19 -12.68 -7.25
CA HIS A 161 -10.89 -13.09 -6.71
C HIS A 161 -10.32 -14.28 -7.50
N ALA A 162 -11.14 -15.29 -7.81
CA ALA A 162 -10.70 -16.44 -8.62
C ALA A 162 -10.20 -16.00 -10.00
N MET A 163 -10.84 -15.00 -10.61
CA MET A 163 -10.40 -14.45 -11.90
C MET A 163 -9.08 -13.68 -11.76
N LEU A 164 -8.90 -12.85 -10.74
CA LEU A 164 -7.64 -12.15 -10.47
C LEU A 164 -6.47 -13.14 -10.31
N PHE A 165 -6.68 -14.24 -9.56
CA PHE A 165 -5.68 -15.30 -9.45
C PHE A 165 -5.37 -15.96 -10.80
N ALA A 166 -6.37 -16.16 -11.65
CA ALA A 166 -6.17 -16.73 -12.99
C ALA A 166 -5.32 -15.80 -13.86
N ILE A 167 -5.62 -14.51 -13.90
CA ILE A 167 -4.85 -13.52 -14.68
C ILE A 167 -3.39 -13.44 -14.20
N ILE A 168 -3.17 -13.41 -12.89
CA ILE A 168 -1.80 -13.37 -12.32
C ILE A 168 -1.05 -14.67 -12.64
N ARG A 169 -1.71 -15.82 -12.59
CA ARG A 169 -1.11 -17.11 -13.00
C ARG A 169 -0.72 -17.10 -14.46
N ASP A 170 -1.61 -16.64 -15.34
CA ASP A 170 -1.36 -16.59 -16.78
C ASP A 170 -0.18 -15.65 -17.10
N ALA A 171 -0.05 -14.52 -16.36
CA ALA A 171 1.12 -13.65 -16.44
C ALA A 171 2.40 -14.36 -15.99
N ASN A 172 2.36 -15.09 -14.87
CA ASN A 172 3.51 -15.87 -14.37
C ASN A 172 3.94 -16.95 -15.37
N ASP A 173 2.98 -17.68 -15.94
CA ASP A 173 3.25 -18.76 -16.90
C ASP A 173 3.86 -18.21 -18.19
N LEU A 174 3.43 -17.01 -18.61
CA LEU A 174 3.98 -16.34 -19.79
C LEU A 174 5.43 -15.87 -19.55
N ILE A 175 5.70 -15.27 -18.40
CA ILE A 175 7.02 -14.77 -18.01
C ILE A 175 8.02 -15.92 -17.80
N SER A 176 7.56 -17.05 -17.28
CA SER A 176 8.42 -18.22 -17.00
C SER A 176 8.84 -19.00 -18.28
N GLN A 177 8.31 -18.66 -19.44
CA GLN A 177 8.68 -19.31 -20.69
C GLN A 177 9.98 -18.73 -21.27
N GLU A 178 10.84 -19.58 -21.81
CA GLU A 178 12.03 -19.15 -22.55
C GLU A 178 11.61 -18.35 -23.81
N LEU A 179 12.24 -17.20 -24.10
CA LEU A 179 11.99 -16.29 -25.23
C LEU A 179 11.06 -15.10 -24.94
N LEU A 180 11.36 -14.34 -23.89
CA LEU A 180 10.61 -13.14 -23.52
C LEU A 180 10.54 -12.05 -24.60
N HIS A 181 11.55 -11.90 -25.45
CA HIS A 181 11.59 -10.87 -26.49
C HIS A 181 10.44 -10.97 -27.52
N ASP A 182 9.92 -12.17 -27.74
CA ASP A 182 8.84 -12.40 -28.70
C ASP A 182 7.45 -12.24 -28.06
N LYS A 183 7.37 -12.01 -26.72
CA LYS A 183 6.11 -12.01 -25.94
C LYS A 183 5.83 -10.69 -25.22
N TYR A 184 6.58 -9.66 -25.51
CA TYR A 184 6.43 -8.35 -24.88
C TYR A 184 4.99 -7.81 -24.98
N ASP A 185 4.40 -7.85 -26.18
CA ASP A 185 3.03 -7.38 -26.39
C ASP A 185 1.99 -8.21 -25.63
N GLU A 186 2.23 -9.52 -25.46
CA GLU A 186 1.36 -10.42 -24.70
C GLU A 186 1.44 -10.12 -23.20
N ILE A 187 2.63 -9.83 -22.67
CA ILE A 187 2.84 -9.45 -21.27
C ILE A 187 2.14 -8.11 -20.99
N ILE A 188 2.31 -7.12 -21.86
CA ILE A 188 1.60 -5.84 -21.73
C ILE A 188 0.10 -6.07 -21.69
N SER A 189 -0.43 -6.86 -22.61
CA SER A 189 -1.87 -7.14 -22.69
C SER A 189 -2.41 -7.79 -21.42
N ILE A 190 -1.69 -8.73 -20.81
CA ILE A 190 -2.10 -9.37 -19.55
C ILE A 190 -2.04 -8.38 -18.38
N LEU A 191 -1.02 -7.51 -18.32
CA LEU A 191 -0.92 -6.50 -17.27
C LEU A 191 -2.02 -5.42 -17.40
N GLU A 192 -2.40 -5.06 -18.62
CA GLU A 192 -3.54 -4.19 -18.87
C GLU A 192 -4.86 -4.86 -18.47
N GLU A 193 -5.05 -6.13 -18.81
CA GLU A 193 -6.21 -6.93 -18.38
C GLU A 193 -6.29 -7.01 -16.85
N LEU A 194 -5.17 -7.29 -16.17
CA LEU A 194 -5.11 -7.31 -14.72
C LEU A 194 -5.53 -5.98 -14.12
N ARG A 195 -5.03 -4.88 -14.67
CA ARG A 195 -5.36 -3.53 -14.21
C ARG A 195 -6.85 -3.21 -14.37
N GLU A 196 -7.40 -3.47 -15.55
CA GLU A 196 -8.82 -3.18 -15.84
C GLU A 196 -9.73 -4.04 -14.95
N TYR A 197 -9.41 -5.32 -14.82
CA TYR A 197 -10.19 -6.24 -13.99
C TYR A 197 -10.10 -5.88 -12.50
N THR A 198 -8.92 -5.50 -12.01
CA THR A 198 -8.73 -5.03 -10.62
C THR A 198 -9.56 -3.79 -10.31
N ILE A 199 -9.60 -2.81 -11.21
CA ILE A 199 -10.42 -1.60 -11.04
C ILE A 199 -11.90 -1.96 -10.95
N HIS A 200 -12.37 -2.88 -11.80
CA HIS A 200 -13.76 -3.34 -11.79
C HIS A 200 -14.10 -4.05 -10.47
N HIS A 201 -13.28 -5.00 -10.08
CA HIS A 201 -13.42 -5.74 -8.83
C HIS A 201 -13.51 -4.81 -7.59
N PHE A 202 -12.59 -3.86 -7.47
CA PHE A 202 -12.61 -2.90 -6.37
C PHE A 202 -13.87 -2.02 -6.37
N GLN A 203 -14.41 -1.68 -7.54
CA GLN A 203 -15.67 -0.95 -7.62
C GLN A 203 -16.84 -1.78 -7.09
N ASP A 204 -16.95 -3.04 -7.47
CA ASP A 204 -18.04 -3.93 -7.03
C ASP A 204 -17.95 -4.21 -5.54
N GLU A 205 -16.74 -4.40 -5.01
CA GLU A 205 -16.49 -4.57 -3.60
C GLU A 205 -16.86 -3.33 -2.77
N GLU A 206 -16.45 -2.14 -3.23
CA GLU A 206 -16.80 -0.88 -2.60
C GLU A 206 -18.31 -0.59 -2.68
N GLU A 207 -18.99 -0.96 -3.77
CA GLU A 207 -20.45 -0.85 -3.86
C GLU A 207 -21.14 -1.78 -2.88
N TYR A 208 -20.65 -3.01 -2.74
CA TYR A 208 -21.13 -3.95 -1.72
C TYR A 208 -20.96 -3.36 -0.32
N MET A 209 -19.75 -2.90 0.04
CA MET A 209 -19.46 -2.29 1.34
C MET A 209 -20.32 -1.05 1.64
N LYS A 210 -20.56 -0.19 0.63
CA LYS A 210 -21.49 0.96 0.75
C LYS A 210 -22.89 0.50 1.06
N ARG A 211 -23.39 -0.54 0.39
CA ARG A 211 -24.73 -1.09 0.59
C ARG A 211 -24.95 -1.59 2.02
N ILE A 212 -23.97 -2.28 2.59
CA ILE A 212 -24.04 -2.80 3.96
C ILE A 212 -23.60 -1.80 5.04
N CYS A 213 -23.26 -0.56 4.66
CA CYS A 213 -22.71 0.47 5.55
C CYS A 213 -21.46 0.00 6.32
N TYR A 214 -20.56 -0.69 5.66
CA TYR A 214 -19.32 -1.21 6.28
C TYR A 214 -18.42 -0.08 6.76
N SER A 215 -18.00 -0.12 8.02
CA SER A 215 -17.20 0.93 8.64
C SER A 215 -15.75 1.00 8.13
N GLY A 216 -15.23 -0.08 7.54
CA GLY A 216 -13.90 -0.17 6.96
C GLY A 216 -13.78 0.35 5.52
N LEU A 217 -14.86 0.83 4.91
CA LEU A 217 -14.88 1.26 3.51
C LEU A 217 -13.76 2.27 3.15
N GLU A 218 -13.54 3.28 3.99
CA GLU A 218 -12.53 4.32 3.72
C GLU A 218 -11.10 3.73 3.67
N VAL A 219 -10.79 2.79 4.56
CA VAL A 219 -9.49 2.10 4.59
C VAL A 219 -9.33 1.21 3.36
N GLN A 220 -10.36 0.46 2.99
CA GLN A 220 -10.38 -0.35 1.77
C GLN A 220 -10.11 0.50 0.54
N GLN A 221 -10.78 1.64 0.38
CA GLN A 221 -10.57 2.56 -0.74
C GLN A 221 -9.13 3.06 -0.84
N HIS A 222 -8.47 3.30 0.28
CA HIS A 222 -7.05 3.67 0.28
C HIS A 222 -6.15 2.51 -0.16
N ALA A 223 -6.42 1.29 0.27
CA ALA A 223 -5.67 0.11 -0.13
C ALA A 223 -5.85 -0.17 -1.64
N HIS A 224 -7.08 -0.14 -2.13
CA HIS A 224 -7.41 -0.29 -3.55
C HIS A 224 -6.70 0.74 -4.42
N GLN A 225 -6.74 2.02 -4.01
CA GLN A 225 -6.07 3.09 -4.75
C GLN A 225 -4.55 2.90 -4.77
N ALA A 226 -3.94 2.49 -3.65
CA ALA A 226 -2.51 2.23 -3.58
C ALA A 226 -2.08 1.12 -4.55
N PHE A 227 -2.87 0.05 -4.63
CA PHE A 227 -2.61 -1.04 -5.57
C PHE A 227 -2.77 -0.63 -7.03
N VAL A 228 -3.83 0.10 -7.37
CA VAL A 228 -4.03 0.65 -8.72
C VAL A 228 -2.90 1.62 -9.11
N ASP A 229 -2.47 2.47 -8.19
CA ASP A 229 -1.33 3.37 -8.42
C ASP A 229 -0.05 2.55 -8.71
N ARG A 230 0.18 1.47 -7.98
CA ARG A 230 1.32 0.56 -8.24
C ARG A 230 1.25 -0.07 -9.62
N LEU A 231 0.08 -0.52 -10.06
CA LEU A 231 -0.12 -1.02 -11.43
C LEU A 231 0.15 0.05 -12.49
N ASN A 232 -0.18 1.32 -12.22
CA ASN A 232 0.07 2.44 -13.14
C ASN A 232 1.55 2.87 -13.20
N GLU A 233 2.35 2.58 -12.16
CA GLU A 233 3.79 2.88 -12.12
C GLU A 233 4.64 1.87 -12.91
N ILE A 234 4.06 0.75 -13.34
CA ILE A 234 4.75 -0.25 -14.13
C ILE A 234 5.14 0.38 -15.47
N ASN A 235 6.43 0.57 -15.65
CA ASN A 235 7.00 1.10 -16.89
C ASN A 235 7.84 0.02 -17.57
N LEU A 236 7.27 -0.58 -18.58
CA LEU A 236 7.91 -1.63 -19.35
C LEU A 236 8.94 -1.09 -20.38
N ASP A 237 8.94 0.23 -20.65
CA ASP A 237 9.87 0.85 -21.61
C ASP A 237 11.30 1.01 -21.07
N VAL A 238 11.50 0.87 -19.75
CA VAL A 238 12.81 1.07 -19.08
C VAL A 238 13.59 -0.24 -18.96
N MET A 239 13.13 -1.30 -19.60
CA MET A 239 13.65 -2.65 -19.39
C MET A 239 14.91 -2.91 -20.23
N ASP A 240 16.05 -2.92 -19.52
CA ASP A 240 17.36 -3.42 -19.96
C ASP A 240 17.50 -4.95 -19.69
N ASP A 241 18.69 -5.46 -19.77
CA ASP A 241 19.08 -6.88 -19.74
C ASP A 241 18.48 -7.75 -18.59
N ASN A 242 17.78 -7.17 -17.58
CA ASN A 242 17.17 -7.84 -16.44
C ASN A 242 15.63 -7.89 -16.49
N GLN A 243 15.04 -7.82 -17.67
CA GLN A 243 13.59 -7.76 -17.87
C GLN A 243 12.83 -8.93 -17.22
N GLN A 244 13.35 -10.13 -17.32
CA GLN A 244 12.69 -11.33 -16.77
C GLN A 244 12.64 -11.29 -15.25
N GLU A 245 13.75 -10.99 -14.59
CA GLU A 245 13.84 -10.90 -13.13
C GLU A 245 12.87 -9.84 -12.59
N TYR A 246 12.81 -8.67 -13.22
CA TYR A 246 11.86 -7.61 -12.85
C TYR A 246 10.39 -8.05 -12.97
N LEU A 247 10.03 -8.74 -14.06
CA LEU A 247 8.66 -9.22 -14.28
C LEU A 247 8.28 -10.34 -13.30
N GLU A 248 9.20 -11.25 -12.99
CA GLU A 248 9.01 -12.28 -11.98
C GLU A 248 8.77 -11.67 -10.59
N GLU A 249 9.58 -10.69 -10.19
CA GLU A 249 9.42 -9.94 -8.93
C GLU A 249 8.09 -9.17 -8.90
N LEU A 250 7.70 -8.54 -10.02
CA LEU A 250 6.45 -7.81 -10.13
C LEU A 250 5.24 -8.73 -9.95
N VAL A 251 5.18 -9.85 -10.64
CA VAL A 251 4.06 -10.79 -10.54
C VAL A 251 3.97 -11.39 -9.14
N GLU A 252 5.09 -11.69 -8.52
CA GLU A 252 5.14 -12.17 -7.14
C GLU A 252 4.66 -11.08 -6.15
N TYR A 253 5.03 -9.81 -6.38
CA TYR A 253 4.51 -8.69 -5.61
C TYR A 253 2.98 -8.58 -5.72
N LEU A 254 2.45 -8.56 -6.95
CA LEU A 254 1.01 -8.42 -7.21
C LEU A 254 0.21 -9.55 -6.55
N ARG A 255 0.70 -10.77 -6.69
CA ARG A 255 0.10 -11.94 -6.05
C ARG A 255 0.12 -11.83 -4.51
N ASN A 256 1.26 -11.50 -3.95
CA ASN A 256 1.41 -11.42 -2.50
C ASN A 256 0.55 -10.31 -1.91
N TRP A 257 0.44 -9.17 -2.60
CA TRP A 257 -0.47 -8.11 -2.20
C TRP A 257 -1.92 -8.59 -2.20
N LEU A 258 -2.38 -9.19 -3.30
CA LEU A 258 -3.74 -9.73 -3.41
C LEU A 258 -4.05 -10.75 -2.30
N VAL A 259 -3.17 -11.71 -2.07
CA VAL A 259 -3.32 -12.72 -1.01
C VAL A 259 -3.43 -12.07 0.37
N ASN A 260 -2.56 -11.11 0.68
CA ASN A 260 -2.62 -10.43 1.98
C ASN A 260 -3.89 -9.58 2.12
N HIS A 261 -4.30 -8.90 1.06
CA HIS A 261 -5.51 -8.09 1.04
C HIS A 261 -6.75 -8.96 1.33
N ILE A 262 -6.95 -10.01 0.57
CA ILE A 262 -8.06 -10.95 0.78
C ILE A 262 -8.06 -11.50 2.21
N LEU A 263 -6.93 -12.03 2.68
CA LEU A 263 -6.87 -12.73 3.96
C LEU A 263 -7.04 -11.82 5.19
N ARG A 264 -6.63 -10.55 5.09
CA ARG A 264 -6.60 -9.64 6.24
C ARG A 264 -7.68 -8.58 6.20
N VAL A 265 -8.19 -8.27 5.00
CA VAL A 265 -9.05 -7.11 4.78
C VAL A 265 -10.42 -7.54 4.26
N ASP A 266 -10.51 -8.20 3.10
CA ASP A 266 -11.78 -8.55 2.48
C ASP A 266 -12.57 -9.58 3.31
N LYS A 267 -11.87 -10.52 3.97
CA LYS A 267 -12.51 -11.48 4.88
C LYS A 267 -13.12 -10.85 6.13
N LEU A 268 -12.85 -9.58 6.40
CA LEU A 268 -13.51 -8.83 7.47
C LEU A 268 -14.83 -8.20 7.02
N ILE A 269 -15.10 -8.17 5.72
CA ILE A 269 -16.37 -7.68 5.16
C ILE A 269 -17.47 -8.69 5.51
N PRO A 270 -18.55 -8.28 6.22
CA PRO A 270 -19.62 -9.20 6.56
C PRO A 270 -20.35 -9.71 5.31
N ALA A 271 -20.49 -11.01 5.16
CA ALA A 271 -21.41 -11.60 4.19
C ALA A 271 -22.87 -11.43 4.68
N GLU A 272 -23.78 -11.00 3.79
CA GLU A 272 -25.21 -10.88 4.08
C GLU A 272 -25.91 -12.27 4.16
#